data_1b63a09a6a8bc8dda61a1420862928e9
#
_entry.id   1b63a09a6a8bc8dda61a1420862928e9
#
_cell.length_a   1.000
_cell.length_b   1.000
_cell.length_c   1.000
_cell.angle_alpha   90.00
_cell.angle_beta   90.00
_cell.angle_gamma   90.00
#
_symmetry.space_group_name_H-M   'P 1'
#
loop_
_entity.id
_entity.type
_entity.pdbx_description
1 polymer ?
#
loop_
_entity_poly.entity_id
_entity_poly.type
_entity_poly.pdbx_seq_one_letter_code
_entity_poly.pdbx_strand_id
1 'polypeptide(L)'
;AASLGCECDFLQKTRLSGTEVRMAPKEIDVRDRDVVIFDDMIATGGTMATAIEMLRAQGAARVYLAAVHPVLTGSAVLKLYRSGVEGVLATDTLDKGVSTVSVAPIIARALES
;
A
#
# COMPACT_ATOMS: atom_id res chain seq x y z
N ALA A 1 -3.07 -10.12 8.06
CA ALA A 1 -3.32 -11.21 7.06
C ALA A 1 -4.01 -12.40 7.72
N ALA A 2 -3.50 -12.88 8.86
CA ALA A 2 -4.08 -14.03 9.56
C ALA A 2 -5.57 -13.85 9.88
N SER A 3 -5.97 -12.67 10.33
CA SER A 3 -7.37 -12.34 10.63
C SER A 3 -8.30 -12.39 9.42
N LEU A 4 -7.75 -12.24 8.22
CA LEU A 4 -8.49 -12.24 6.97
C LEU A 4 -8.37 -13.56 6.21
N GLY A 5 -7.54 -14.49 6.69
CA GLY A 5 -7.26 -15.74 6.00
C GLY A 5 -6.46 -15.56 4.70
N CYS A 6 -5.72 -14.49 4.57
CA CYS A 6 -4.90 -14.18 3.40
C CYS A 6 -3.46 -14.63 3.58
N GLU A 7 -2.80 -14.93 2.48
CA GLU A 7 -1.35 -15.06 2.48
C GLU A 7 -0.70 -13.70 2.73
N CYS A 8 0.44 -13.72 3.38
CA CYS A 8 1.19 -12.52 3.71
C CYS A 8 2.66 -12.69 3.34
N ASP A 9 3.22 -11.65 2.77
CA ASP A 9 4.64 -11.58 2.44
C ASP A 9 5.09 -10.13 2.56
N PHE A 10 6.36 -9.86 2.41
CA PHE A 10 6.87 -8.50 2.35
C PHE A 10 7.63 -8.29 1.04
N LEU A 11 7.63 -7.04 0.58
CA LEU A 11 8.33 -6.68 -0.63
C LEU A 11 9.83 -6.63 -0.37
N GLN A 12 10.55 -7.42 -1.12
CA GLN A 12 12.00 -7.42 -1.09
C GLN A 12 12.52 -6.47 -2.16
N LYS A 13 13.36 -5.52 -1.74
CA LYS A 13 13.99 -4.57 -2.63
C LYS A 13 15.38 -5.08 -3.00
N THR A 14 15.60 -5.33 -4.29
CA THR A 14 16.88 -5.80 -4.81
C THR A 14 17.45 -4.77 -5.75
N ARG A 15 18.69 -4.34 -5.51
CA ARG A 15 19.38 -3.44 -6.40
C ARG A 15 20.02 -4.26 -7.54
N LEU A 16 19.57 -4.01 -8.76
CA LEU A 16 20.08 -4.71 -9.95
C LEU A 16 21.29 -4.00 -10.55
N SER A 17 21.29 -2.66 -10.50
CA SER A 17 22.39 -1.82 -10.98
C SER A 17 22.42 -0.52 -10.17
N GLY A 18 23.28 0.43 -10.51
CA GLY A 18 23.40 1.70 -9.81
C GLY A 18 22.08 2.46 -9.67
N THR A 19 21.21 2.38 -10.68
CA THR A 19 19.93 3.10 -10.72
C THR A 19 18.71 2.18 -10.76
N GLU A 20 18.87 0.91 -11.10
CA GLU A 20 17.77 -0.03 -11.20
C GLU A 20 17.54 -0.77 -9.91
N VAL A 21 16.27 -0.80 -9.50
CA VAL A 21 15.81 -1.50 -8.30
C VAL A 21 14.62 -2.37 -8.69
N ARG A 22 14.62 -3.61 -8.21
CA ARG A 22 13.48 -4.51 -8.32
C ARG A 22 12.81 -4.65 -6.97
N MET A 23 11.49 -4.52 -6.95
CA MET A 23 10.65 -4.85 -5.80
C MET A 23 9.76 -6.01 -6.16
N ALA A 24 9.77 -7.04 -5.33
CA ALA A 24 8.94 -8.22 -5.52
C ALA A 24 8.62 -8.85 -4.16
N PRO A 25 7.50 -9.57 -4.05
CA PRO A 25 7.27 -10.42 -2.89
C PRO A 25 8.40 -11.44 -2.76
N LYS A 26 8.77 -11.76 -1.55
CA LYS A 26 9.88 -12.67 -1.29
C LYS A 26 9.57 -14.10 -1.74
N GLU A 27 8.37 -14.57 -1.49
CA GLU A 27 7.98 -15.98 -1.70
C GLU A 27 6.69 -16.15 -2.51
N ILE A 28 5.76 -15.18 -2.46
CA ILE A 28 4.45 -15.30 -3.11
C ILE A 28 4.54 -14.91 -4.57
N ASP A 29 3.98 -15.73 -5.44
CA ASP A 29 3.73 -15.39 -6.84
C ASP A 29 2.43 -14.60 -6.94
N VAL A 30 2.50 -13.38 -7.48
CA VAL A 30 1.35 -12.47 -7.55
C VAL A 30 0.56 -12.57 -8.85
N ARG A 31 0.95 -13.43 -9.79
CA ARG A 31 0.27 -13.56 -11.07
C ARG A 31 -1.20 -13.92 -10.89
N ASP A 32 -2.06 -13.17 -11.57
CA ASP A 32 -3.52 -13.33 -11.55
C ASP A 32 -4.15 -13.18 -10.15
N ARG A 33 -3.44 -12.53 -9.22
CA ARG A 33 -3.93 -12.33 -7.86
C ARG A 33 -4.20 -10.86 -7.57
N ASP A 34 -5.14 -10.63 -6.68
CA ASP A 34 -5.37 -9.31 -6.09
C ASP A 34 -4.40 -9.12 -4.94
N VAL A 35 -3.70 -8.00 -4.93
CA VAL A 35 -2.65 -7.68 -3.96
C VAL A 35 -3.02 -6.42 -3.20
N VAL A 36 -2.90 -6.45 -1.89
CA VAL A 36 -2.99 -5.26 -1.05
C VAL A 36 -1.60 -4.99 -0.47
N ILE A 37 -1.05 -3.83 -0.80
CA ILE A 37 0.16 -3.33 -0.16
C ILE A 37 -0.27 -2.59 1.11
N PHE A 38 0.33 -2.94 2.23
CA PHE A 38 0.01 -2.33 3.51
C PHE A 38 1.24 -1.62 4.07
N ASP A 39 1.09 -0.37 4.48
CA ASP A 39 2.17 0.41 5.09
C ASP A 39 1.62 1.28 6.23
N ASP A 40 2.48 1.78 7.07
CA ASP A 40 2.09 2.68 8.16
C ASP A 40 1.82 4.10 7.63
N MET A 41 2.58 4.59 6.68
CA MET A 41 2.47 5.96 6.18
C MET A 41 2.72 6.03 4.67
N ILE A 42 1.93 6.87 4.00
CA ILE A 42 2.17 7.26 2.61
C ILE A 42 2.46 8.76 2.60
N ALA A 43 3.64 9.16 2.16
CA ALA A 43 4.02 10.58 2.05
C ALA A 43 4.00 11.04 0.59
N THR A 44 5.12 10.93 -0.11
CA THR A 44 5.22 11.38 -1.51
C THR A 44 4.64 10.41 -2.53
N GLY A 45 4.51 9.15 -2.16
CA GLY A 45 3.99 8.09 -3.02
C GLY A 45 4.99 7.50 -4.01
N GLY A 46 6.21 8.03 -4.08
CA GLY A 46 7.20 7.58 -5.07
C GLY A 46 7.58 6.11 -4.94
N THR A 47 7.92 5.67 -3.73
CA THR A 47 8.28 4.26 -3.47
C THR A 47 7.10 3.33 -3.70
N MET A 48 5.91 3.73 -3.25
CA MET A 48 4.69 2.93 -3.44
C MET A 48 4.28 2.86 -4.91
N ALA A 49 4.40 3.96 -5.66
CA ALA A 49 4.13 3.96 -7.10
C ALA A 49 5.03 2.97 -7.83
N THR A 50 6.32 2.95 -7.51
CA THR A 50 7.26 1.99 -8.08
C THR A 50 6.89 0.55 -7.73
N ALA A 51 6.53 0.30 -6.48
CA ALA A 51 6.08 -1.03 -6.05
C ALA A 51 4.84 -1.50 -6.80
N ILE A 52 3.86 -0.62 -6.98
CA ILE A 52 2.62 -0.92 -7.71
C ILE A 52 2.93 -1.28 -9.16
N GLU A 53 3.74 -0.47 -9.84
CA GLU A 53 4.15 -0.71 -11.22
C GLU A 53 4.84 -2.06 -11.38
N MET A 54 5.74 -2.40 -10.46
CA MET A 54 6.47 -3.66 -10.49
C MET A 54 5.59 -4.86 -10.23
N LEU A 55 4.64 -4.77 -9.30
CA LEU A 55 3.68 -5.84 -9.05
C LEU A 55 2.76 -6.05 -10.25
N ARG A 56 2.32 -4.98 -10.89
CA ARG A 56 1.52 -5.07 -12.11
C ARG A 56 2.33 -5.72 -13.23
N ALA A 57 3.59 -5.36 -13.40
CA ALA A 57 4.48 -5.96 -14.39
C ALA A 57 4.73 -7.45 -14.13
N GLN A 58 4.66 -7.88 -12.88
CA GLN A 58 4.79 -9.28 -12.48
C GLN A 58 3.48 -10.06 -12.64
N GLY A 59 2.43 -9.44 -13.13
CA GLY A 59 1.18 -10.09 -13.48
C GLY A 59 0.07 -10.00 -12.46
N ALA A 60 0.19 -9.19 -11.41
CA ALA A 60 -0.89 -8.98 -10.45
C ALA A 60 -2.15 -8.50 -11.17
N ALA A 61 -3.29 -9.08 -10.83
CA ALA A 61 -4.56 -8.73 -11.45
C ALA A 61 -5.00 -7.32 -11.03
N ARG A 62 -5.01 -7.05 -9.74
CA ARG A 62 -5.32 -5.74 -9.16
C ARG A 62 -4.40 -5.48 -7.99
N VAL A 63 -3.98 -4.23 -7.82
CA VAL A 63 -3.14 -3.81 -6.70
C VAL A 63 -3.85 -2.68 -5.96
N TYR A 64 -4.04 -2.87 -4.68
CA TYR A 64 -4.60 -1.88 -3.76
C TYR A 64 -3.51 -1.42 -2.79
N LEU A 65 -3.66 -0.22 -2.29
CA LEU A 65 -2.76 0.32 -1.27
C LEU A 65 -3.59 0.70 -0.05
N ALA A 66 -3.16 0.22 1.11
CA ALA A 66 -3.77 0.57 2.39
C ALA A 66 -2.71 1.12 3.33
N ALA A 67 -3.01 2.21 4.02
CA ALA A 67 -2.09 2.83 4.96
C ALA A 67 -2.84 3.35 6.19
N VAL A 68 -2.12 3.45 7.30
CA VAL A 68 -2.67 4.04 8.51
C VAL A 68 -2.64 5.57 8.40
N HIS A 69 -1.50 6.16 8.04
CA HIS A 69 -1.31 7.62 8.03
C HIS A 69 -1.19 8.18 6.61
N PRO A 70 -2.27 8.75 6.04
CA PRO A 70 -2.24 9.29 4.69
C PRO A 70 -1.73 10.73 4.67
N VAL A 71 -0.43 10.93 4.81
CA VAL A 71 0.20 12.26 4.74
C VAL A 71 -0.01 12.88 3.36
N LEU A 72 0.25 12.14 2.31
CA LEU A 72 -0.08 12.46 0.91
C LEU A 72 0.32 13.86 0.47
N THR A 73 1.61 14.13 0.50
CA THR A 73 2.16 15.43 0.09
C THR A 73 2.23 15.55 -1.44
N GLY A 74 2.11 16.78 -1.94
CA GLY A 74 2.24 17.07 -3.36
C GLY A 74 1.21 16.34 -4.22
N SER A 75 1.66 15.70 -5.28
CA SER A 75 0.83 14.95 -6.23
C SER A 75 0.80 13.44 -5.93
N ALA A 76 0.92 13.05 -4.67
CA ALA A 76 1.02 11.65 -4.28
C ALA A 76 -0.13 10.79 -4.79
N VAL A 77 -1.38 11.22 -4.60
CA VAL A 77 -2.57 10.48 -5.06
C VAL A 77 -2.53 10.28 -6.58
N LEU A 78 -2.21 11.34 -7.32
CA LEU A 78 -2.11 11.26 -8.77
C LEU A 78 -1.02 10.28 -9.23
N LYS A 79 0.15 10.31 -8.58
CA LYS A 79 1.23 9.36 -8.85
C LYS A 79 0.79 7.92 -8.64
N LEU A 80 0.10 7.66 -7.53
CA LEU A 80 -0.38 6.32 -7.20
C LEU A 80 -1.36 5.79 -8.24
N TYR A 81 -2.34 6.58 -8.63
CA TYR A 81 -3.31 6.17 -9.65
C TYR A 81 -2.67 6.02 -11.04
N ARG A 82 -1.69 6.85 -11.38
CA ARG A 82 -0.92 6.69 -12.62
C ARG A 82 -0.07 5.43 -12.63
N SER A 83 0.37 4.95 -11.48
CA SER A 83 1.14 3.70 -11.39
C SER A 83 0.29 2.45 -11.60
N GLY A 84 -1.02 2.58 -11.63
CA GLY A 84 -1.94 1.46 -11.86
C GLY A 84 -2.58 0.89 -10.60
N VAL A 85 -2.59 1.64 -9.50
CA VAL A 85 -3.31 1.21 -8.30
C VAL A 85 -4.82 1.23 -8.56
N GLU A 86 -5.50 0.21 -8.07
CA GLU A 86 -6.95 0.08 -8.21
C GLU A 86 -7.71 0.92 -7.18
N GLY A 87 -7.16 1.05 -6.00
CA GLY A 87 -7.73 1.86 -4.93
C GLY A 87 -6.74 2.14 -3.82
N VAL A 88 -6.95 3.25 -3.14
CA VAL A 88 -6.16 3.66 -1.97
C VAL A 88 -7.10 3.83 -0.79
N LEU A 89 -6.78 3.15 0.31
CA LEU A 89 -7.52 3.17 1.55
C LEU A 89 -6.64 3.66 2.69
N ALA A 90 -7.17 4.47 3.56
CA ALA A 90 -6.41 4.91 4.73
C ALA A 90 -7.36 5.19 5.90
N THR A 91 -6.78 5.34 7.08
CA THR A 91 -7.53 5.75 8.26
C THR A 91 -7.69 7.27 8.33
N ASP A 92 -8.51 7.73 9.25
CA ASP A 92 -8.74 9.15 9.50
C ASP A 92 -7.83 9.75 10.57
N THR A 93 -6.65 9.15 10.83
CA THR A 93 -5.63 9.82 11.64
C THR A 93 -5.23 11.16 11.03
N LEU A 94 -5.32 11.27 9.70
CA LEU A 94 -5.28 12.52 8.95
C LEU A 94 -6.49 12.53 8.02
N ASP A 95 -7.22 13.64 7.98
CA ASP A 95 -8.42 13.75 7.14
C ASP A 95 -8.04 14.08 5.70
N LYS A 96 -8.06 13.07 4.88
CA LYS A 96 -7.77 13.13 3.43
C LYS A 96 -8.89 12.45 2.66
N GLY A 97 -8.98 12.71 1.35
CA GLY A 97 -10.00 12.08 0.51
C GLY A 97 -10.01 10.56 0.50
N VAL A 98 -8.89 9.93 0.85
CA VAL A 98 -8.76 8.47 0.95
C VAL A 98 -9.02 7.93 2.35
N SER A 99 -9.36 8.79 3.32
CA SER A 99 -9.57 8.42 4.73
C SER A 99 -10.96 7.80 4.92
N THR A 100 -11.06 6.52 4.62
CA THR A 100 -12.33 5.78 4.61
C THR A 100 -12.53 4.90 5.85
N VAL A 101 -11.51 4.76 6.70
CA VAL A 101 -11.55 3.94 7.92
C VAL A 101 -11.36 4.84 9.14
N SER A 102 -12.32 4.84 10.05
CA SER A 102 -12.22 5.63 11.27
C SER A 102 -11.46 4.91 12.36
N VAL A 103 -10.53 5.61 13.02
CA VAL A 103 -9.84 5.12 14.21
C VAL A 103 -10.54 5.54 15.50
N ALA A 104 -11.58 6.36 15.44
CA ALA A 104 -12.30 6.84 16.60
C ALA A 104 -12.83 5.74 17.52
N PRO A 105 -13.43 4.64 17.01
CA PRO A 105 -13.87 3.55 17.87
C PRO A 105 -12.75 2.88 18.66
N ILE A 106 -11.57 2.76 18.06
CA ILE A 106 -10.40 2.16 18.70
C ILE A 106 -9.89 3.07 19.82
N ILE A 107 -9.82 4.37 19.56
CA ILE A 107 -9.40 5.36 20.55
C ILE A 107 -10.40 5.42 21.70
N ALA A 108 -11.70 5.47 21.41
CA ALA A 108 -12.75 5.48 22.43
C ALA A 108 -12.66 4.26 23.35
N ARG A 109 -12.43 3.09 22.76
CA ARG A 109 -12.29 1.83 23.51
C ARG A 109 -11.06 1.86 24.41
N ALA A 110 -9.96 2.42 23.97
CA ALA A 110 -8.75 2.57 24.76
C ALA A 110 -8.96 3.54 25.95
N LEU A 111 -9.75 4.60 25.75
CA LEU A 111 -10.05 5.59 26.81
C LEU A 111 -11.00 5.04 27.87
N GLU A 112 -11.82 4.05 27.55
CA GLU A 112 -12.76 3.39 28.48
C GLU A 112 -12.09 2.37 29.39
N SER A 113 -10.89 1.95 29.06
CA SER A 113 -10.15 0.92 29.85
C SER A 113 -9.43 1.52 31.07
#